data_1b5896078613a2363cde03db5cb9d42a
#
_entry.id   1b5896078613a2363cde03db5cb9d42a
#
_cell.length_a   1.000
_cell.length_b   1.000
_cell.length_c   1.000
_cell.angle_alpha   90.00
_cell.angle_beta   90.00
_cell.angle_gamma   90.00
#
_symmetry.space_group_name_H-M   'P 1'
#
loop_
_entity.id
_entity.type
_entity.pdbx_description
1 polymer ?
#
loop_
_entity_poly.entity_id
_entity_poly.type
_entity_poly.pdbx_seq_one_letter_code
_entity_poly.pdbx_strand_id
1 'polypeptide(L)'
;MPPPPTAIAARSTEAAVVLEWTPPAAAPDASYNIYAGEELARPVNVSPLSAVTFEHAVPFGEERCYRVRSVAISGDVLIEGTPSEPTCITPRDTFPPAAPQGLAAVPTPGQISLVWDANTEKDLAGYLVLRGDAPDGPLRALTATPIRETSYRDAAVTPGNRYIYAVVAVDTATPPNTSAQSAQLEETAR
;
A
#
# COMPACT_ATOMS: atom_id res chain seq x y z
N MET A 1 37.01 6.32 14.65
CA MET A 1 35.88 5.89 13.83
C MET A 1 34.62 6.40 14.45
N PRO A 2 33.66 6.92 13.69
CA PRO A 2 32.39 7.37 14.25
C PRO A 2 31.61 6.19 14.83
N PRO A 3 30.91 6.38 15.95
CA PRO A 3 30.09 5.33 16.56
C PRO A 3 28.85 5.04 15.69
N PRO A 4 28.27 3.84 15.78
CA PRO A 4 27.08 3.49 15.01
C PRO A 4 25.85 4.28 15.51
N PRO A 5 24.86 4.53 14.64
CA PRO A 5 23.56 5.03 15.06
C PRO A 5 22.81 3.98 15.88
N THR A 6 21.79 4.42 16.62
CA THR A 6 21.00 3.59 17.52
C THR A 6 19.52 3.65 17.18
N ALA A 7 18.72 2.78 17.81
CA ALA A 7 17.26 2.74 17.66
C ALA A 7 16.79 2.71 16.19
N ILE A 8 17.42 1.82 15.39
CA ILE A 8 17.03 1.67 14.00
C ILE A 8 15.68 0.97 13.92
N ALA A 9 14.72 1.64 13.34
CA ALA A 9 13.39 1.13 13.05
C ALA A 9 13.19 0.97 11.55
N ALA A 10 12.45 -0.06 11.15
CA ALA A 10 12.04 -0.31 9.77
C ALA A 10 10.52 -0.45 9.70
N ARG A 11 9.88 0.17 8.73
CA ARG A 11 8.45 0.03 8.46
C ARG A 11 8.19 -0.10 6.96
N SER A 12 7.14 -0.80 6.60
CA SER A 12 6.65 -0.87 5.21
C SER A 12 5.78 0.34 4.90
N THR A 13 5.89 0.81 3.66
CA THR A 13 4.93 1.69 3.01
C THR A 13 4.45 1.00 1.74
N GLU A 14 3.49 1.57 1.03
CA GLU A 14 2.99 1.04 -0.25
C GLU A 14 4.10 0.88 -1.31
N ALA A 15 5.16 1.69 -1.25
CA ALA A 15 6.19 1.75 -2.27
C ALA A 15 7.58 1.30 -1.81
N ALA A 16 7.84 1.23 -0.49
CA ALA A 16 9.20 1.08 0.03
C ALA A 16 9.24 0.53 1.46
N VAL A 17 10.43 0.14 1.89
CA VAL A 17 10.81 0.08 3.30
C VAL A 17 11.39 1.44 3.68
N VAL A 18 10.86 2.02 4.76
CA VAL A 18 11.39 3.26 5.36
C VAL A 18 12.16 2.88 6.62
N LEU A 19 13.41 3.33 6.66
CA LEU A 19 14.30 3.21 7.83
C LEU A 19 14.35 4.55 8.53
N GLU A 20 14.38 4.53 9.86
CA GLU A 20 14.60 5.70 10.73
C GLU A 20 15.57 5.30 11.83
N TRP A 21 16.44 6.24 12.25
CA TRP A 21 17.41 5.97 13.31
C TRP A 21 17.71 7.21 14.14
N THR A 22 18.33 6.98 15.29
CA THR A 22 18.81 8.04 16.17
C THR A 22 20.31 8.25 15.96
N PRO A 23 20.76 9.50 15.67
CA PRO A 23 22.17 9.84 15.60
C PRO A 23 22.93 9.45 16.87
N PRO A 24 24.20 9.05 16.77
CA PRO A 24 25.01 8.82 17.95
C PRO A 24 25.30 10.15 18.65
N ALA A 25 25.14 10.18 19.96
CA ALA A 25 25.34 11.42 20.77
C ALA A 25 26.74 12.03 20.59
N ALA A 26 27.77 11.21 20.32
CA ALA A 26 29.14 11.67 20.10
C ALA A 26 29.40 12.21 18.68
N ALA A 27 28.45 12.07 17.75
CA ALA A 27 28.54 12.54 16.37
C ALA A 27 27.14 12.88 15.84
N PRO A 28 26.48 13.94 16.37
CA PRO A 28 25.10 14.29 16.02
C PRO A 28 24.94 14.71 14.54
N ASP A 29 25.98 15.25 13.94
CA ASP A 29 26.01 15.73 12.54
C ASP A 29 26.66 14.71 11.59
N ALA A 30 26.75 13.43 11.96
CA ALA A 30 27.29 12.39 11.09
C ALA A 30 26.41 12.21 9.84
N SER A 31 27.06 11.84 8.74
CA SER A 31 26.36 11.29 7.57
C SER A 31 26.24 9.78 7.71
N TYR A 32 25.43 9.14 6.85
CA TYR A 32 25.10 7.72 6.98
C TYR A 32 25.19 6.99 5.66
N ASN A 33 25.70 5.75 5.71
CA ASN A 33 25.58 4.75 4.67
C ASN A 33 24.70 3.60 5.16
N ILE A 34 23.78 3.18 4.30
CA ILE A 34 22.82 2.11 4.56
C ILE A 34 23.22 0.88 3.76
N TYR A 35 23.18 -0.27 4.41
CA TYR A 35 23.53 -1.56 3.82
C TYR A 35 22.34 -2.51 3.95
N ALA A 36 22.03 -3.23 2.87
CA ALA A 36 20.99 -4.26 2.86
C ALA A 36 21.62 -5.64 2.64
N GLY A 37 21.14 -6.63 3.39
CA GLY A 37 21.66 -7.99 3.35
C GLY A 37 22.84 -8.23 4.32
N GLU A 38 23.48 -9.37 4.15
CA GLU A 38 24.61 -9.79 5.01
C GLU A 38 25.93 -9.18 4.54
N GLU A 39 26.09 -9.00 3.23
CA GLU A 39 27.29 -8.43 2.64
C GLU A 39 27.29 -6.91 2.72
N LEU A 40 28.17 -6.36 3.56
CA LEU A 40 28.34 -4.91 3.72
C LEU A 40 29.34 -4.33 2.72
N ALA A 41 29.32 -4.83 1.48
CA ALA A 41 30.30 -4.45 0.46
C ALA A 41 29.99 -3.11 -0.21
N ARG A 42 28.69 -2.82 -0.39
CA ARG A 42 28.24 -1.56 -1.01
C ARG A 42 26.98 -1.03 -0.31
N PRO A 43 26.94 0.28 -0.03
CA PRO A 43 25.74 0.89 0.48
C PRO A 43 24.64 0.91 -0.62
N VAL A 44 23.39 0.89 -0.20
CA VAL A 44 22.21 1.02 -1.08
C VAL A 44 21.91 2.48 -1.42
N ASN A 45 22.42 3.42 -0.65
CA ASN A 45 22.39 4.85 -0.98
C ASN A 45 23.59 5.22 -1.86
N VAL A 46 23.38 6.17 -2.78
CA VAL A 46 24.39 6.59 -3.78
C VAL A 46 25.53 7.40 -3.13
N SER A 47 25.20 8.19 -2.11
CA SER A 47 26.15 9.01 -1.34
C SER A 47 25.73 9.07 0.13
N PRO A 48 26.65 9.33 1.06
CA PRO A 48 26.31 9.45 2.47
C PRO A 48 25.18 10.47 2.71
N LEU A 49 24.19 10.10 3.51
CA LEU A 49 23.00 10.90 3.80
C LEU A 49 23.20 11.67 5.10
N SER A 50 22.83 12.94 5.12
CA SER A 50 22.70 13.71 6.36
C SER A 50 21.34 13.52 7.07
N ALA A 51 20.37 12.98 6.37
CA ALA A 51 19.07 12.65 6.95
C ALA A 51 19.16 11.41 7.84
N VAL A 52 18.28 11.31 8.83
CA VAL A 52 18.12 10.17 9.74
C VAL A 52 17.02 9.21 9.31
N THR A 53 16.65 9.28 8.05
CA THR A 53 15.65 8.43 7.39
C THR A 53 16.11 8.07 6.00
N PHE A 54 15.69 6.90 5.51
CA PHE A 54 15.99 6.41 4.16
C PHE A 54 14.86 5.54 3.64
N GLU A 55 14.49 5.75 2.39
CA GLU A 55 13.51 4.93 1.68
C GLU A 55 14.19 3.99 0.69
N HIS A 56 13.91 2.71 0.79
CA HIS A 56 14.41 1.69 -0.11
C HIS A 56 13.24 0.98 -0.79
N ALA A 57 13.06 1.24 -2.08
CA ALA A 57 12.06 0.55 -2.89
C ALA A 57 12.44 -0.93 -3.06
N VAL A 58 11.65 -1.82 -2.50
CA VAL A 58 11.85 -3.28 -2.54
C VAL A 58 10.51 -3.99 -2.71
N PRO A 59 10.49 -5.16 -3.37
CA PRO A 59 9.29 -5.96 -3.47
C PRO A 59 8.84 -6.47 -2.09
N PHE A 60 7.53 -6.70 -1.94
CA PHE A 60 6.94 -7.32 -0.77
C PHE A 60 7.29 -8.82 -0.69
N GLY A 61 7.17 -9.38 0.52
CA GLY A 61 7.22 -10.83 0.77
C GLY A 61 8.59 -11.41 1.11
N GLU A 62 9.68 -10.70 0.85
CA GLU A 62 11.03 -11.16 1.17
C GLU A 62 11.59 -10.43 2.39
N GLU A 63 12.18 -11.18 3.34
CA GLU A 63 12.86 -10.58 4.47
C GLU A 63 14.07 -9.78 4.02
N ARG A 64 14.21 -8.58 4.58
CA ARG A 64 15.31 -7.66 4.33
C ARG A 64 15.91 -7.20 5.66
N CYS A 65 17.21 -7.40 5.82
CA CYS A 65 17.95 -6.92 6.99
C CYS A 65 18.82 -5.74 6.60
N TYR A 66 18.77 -4.69 7.40
CA TYR A 66 19.51 -3.46 7.17
C TYR A 66 20.48 -3.18 8.31
N ARG A 67 21.60 -2.55 7.96
CA ARG A 67 22.55 -1.95 8.90
C ARG A 67 22.88 -0.55 8.43
N VAL A 68 23.13 0.34 9.39
CA VAL A 68 23.51 1.72 9.13
C VAL A 68 24.88 1.99 9.73
N ARG A 69 25.75 2.65 8.95
CA ARG A 69 27.04 3.12 9.41
C ARG A 69 27.05 4.64 9.45
N SER A 70 27.57 5.20 10.53
CA SER A 70 27.91 6.61 10.54
C SER A 70 29.17 6.86 9.71
N VAL A 71 29.19 7.96 8.97
CA VAL A 71 30.28 8.38 8.10
C VAL A 71 30.78 9.74 8.56
N ALA A 72 32.09 9.82 8.82
CA ALA A 72 32.78 11.09 9.02
C ALA A 72 33.57 11.45 7.78
N ILE A 73 33.66 12.74 7.48
CA ILE A 73 34.45 13.28 6.38
C ILE A 73 35.68 13.97 6.98
N SER A 74 36.88 13.56 6.57
CA SER A 74 38.14 14.18 6.98
C SER A 74 38.96 14.54 5.71
N GLY A 75 38.89 15.80 5.31
CA GLY A 75 39.37 16.23 4.02
C GLY A 75 38.61 15.54 2.87
N ASP A 76 39.30 14.87 1.98
CA ASP A 76 38.70 14.09 0.88
C ASP A 76 38.44 12.60 1.23
N VAL A 77 38.65 12.21 2.49
CA VAL A 77 38.53 10.81 2.92
C VAL A 77 37.21 10.60 3.67
N LEU A 78 36.46 9.61 3.23
CA LEU A 78 35.28 9.08 3.93
C LEU A 78 35.73 8.00 4.91
N ILE A 79 35.42 8.18 6.20
CA ILE A 79 35.72 7.24 7.26
C ILE A 79 34.41 6.65 7.79
N GLU A 80 34.14 5.40 7.46
CA GLU A 80 32.99 4.69 8.00
C GLU A 80 33.25 4.12 9.38
N GLY A 81 32.23 4.20 10.21
CA GLY A 81 32.19 3.57 11.53
C GLY A 81 31.84 2.08 11.49
N THR A 82 31.74 1.49 12.67
CA THR A 82 31.17 0.14 12.82
C THR A 82 29.68 0.14 12.42
N PRO A 83 29.18 -0.93 11.81
CA PRO A 83 27.75 -1.02 11.49
C PRO A 83 26.92 -1.09 12.77
N SER A 84 25.68 -0.65 12.67
CA SER A 84 24.66 -0.93 13.70
C SER A 84 24.36 -2.43 13.79
N GLU A 85 23.64 -2.82 14.84
CA GLU A 85 22.94 -4.11 14.84
C GLU A 85 21.97 -4.19 13.63
N PRO A 86 21.73 -5.39 13.10
CA PRO A 86 20.81 -5.57 11.99
C PRO A 86 19.36 -5.30 12.43
N THR A 87 18.62 -4.60 11.59
CA THR A 87 17.16 -4.46 11.71
C THR A 87 16.52 -5.14 10.52
N CYS A 88 15.74 -6.18 10.76
CA CYS A 88 15.12 -6.97 9.71
C CYS A 88 13.63 -6.70 9.63
N ILE A 89 13.08 -6.72 8.41
CA ILE A 89 11.66 -6.56 8.12
C ILE A 89 11.29 -7.45 6.94
N THR A 90 10.12 -8.09 7.01
CA THR A 90 9.47 -8.69 5.85
C THR A 90 8.36 -7.72 5.40
N PRO A 91 8.61 -6.88 4.40
CA PRO A 91 7.60 -5.94 3.95
C PRO A 91 6.39 -6.68 3.41
N ARG A 92 5.21 -6.26 3.84
CA ARG A 92 3.93 -6.84 3.41
C ARG A 92 3.07 -5.73 2.85
N ASP A 93 2.34 -6.08 1.81
CA ASP A 93 1.29 -5.23 1.29
C ASP A 93 0.06 -5.34 2.21
N THR A 94 -0.21 -4.26 2.91
CA THR A 94 -1.38 -4.10 3.79
C THR A 94 -2.14 -2.81 3.47
N PHE A 95 -1.92 -2.28 2.27
CA PHE A 95 -2.43 -0.99 1.81
C PHE A 95 -3.59 -1.21 0.84
N PRO A 96 -4.85 -1.10 1.30
CA PRO A 96 -5.99 -1.31 0.41
C PRO A 96 -6.07 -0.19 -0.65
N PRO A 97 -6.64 -0.50 -1.83
CA PRO A 97 -6.95 0.51 -2.82
C PRO A 97 -7.88 1.61 -2.28
N ALA A 98 -7.95 2.74 -2.96
CA ALA A 98 -8.94 3.77 -2.66
C ALA A 98 -10.36 3.26 -2.92
N ALA A 99 -11.34 3.77 -2.16
CA ALA A 99 -12.75 3.45 -2.41
C ALA A 99 -13.17 3.94 -3.81
N PRO A 100 -13.85 3.11 -4.63
CA PRO A 100 -14.34 3.51 -5.94
C PRO A 100 -15.23 4.75 -5.85
N GLN A 101 -15.13 5.63 -6.84
CA GLN A 101 -15.88 6.87 -6.93
C GLN A 101 -16.82 6.85 -8.13
N GLY A 102 -17.74 7.83 -8.20
CA GLY A 102 -18.58 8.04 -9.37
C GLY A 102 -19.62 6.95 -9.63
N LEU A 103 -19.97 6.11 -8.60
CA LEU A 103 -20.98 5.07 -8.80
C LEU A 103 -22.30 5.69 -9.24
N ALA A 104 -22.81 5.24 -10.39
CA ALA A 104 -24.07 5.63 -10.97
C ALA A 104 -24.83 4.40 -11.49
N ALA A 105 -26.16 4.49 -11.55
CA ALA A 105 -27.03 3.42 -12.03
C ALA A 105 -27.99 3.92 -13.11
N VAL A 106 -28.31 3.05 -14.05
CA VAL A 106 -29.32 3.28 -15.08
C VAL A 106 -30.27 2.09 -15.08
N PRO A 107 -31.52 2.27 -14.57
CA PRO A 107 -32.52 1.22 -14.59
C PRO A 107 -33.16 1.13 -16.00
N THR A 108 -33.23 -0.09 -16.50
CA THR A 108 -33.95 -0.43 -17.72
C THR A 108 -34.90 -1.61 -17.44
N PRO A 109 -35.88 -1.92 -18.30
CA PRO A 109 -36.77 -3.04 -18.05
C PRO A 109 -36.02 -4.35 -17.77
N GLY A 110 -36.20 -4.89 -16.56
CA GLY A 110 -35.63 -6.16 -16.11
C GLY A 110 -34.16 -6.12 -15.73
N GLN A 111 -33.50 -4.96 -15.67
CA GLN A 111 -32.09 -4.86 -15.24
C GLN A 111 -31.72 -3.46 -14.72
N ILE A 112 -30.66 -3.42 -13.89
CA ILE A 112 -30.00 -2.19 -13.49
C ILE A 112 -28.54 -2.25 -13.96
N SER A 113 -28.12 -1.26 -14.74
CA SER A 113 -26.73 -1.13 -15.19
C SER A 113 -26.00 -0.16 -14.28
N LEU A 114 -24.85 -0.58 -13.73
CA LEU A 114 -23.98 0.20 -12.86
C LEU A 114 -22.73 0.61 -13.62
N VAL A 115 -22.22 1.81 -13.34
CA VAL A 115 -20.92 2.30 -13.82
C VAL A 115 -20.23 3.05 -12.69
N TRP A 116 -18.91 3.07 -12.69
CA TRP A 116 -18.08 3.81 -11.73
C TRP A 116 -16.76 4.24 -12.35
N ASP A 117 -16.04 5.14 -11.67
CA ASP A 117 -14.74 5.59 -12.13
C ASP A 117 -13.67 4.52 -11.88
N ALA A 118 -12.72 4.42 -12.81
CA ALA A 118 -11.60 3.50 -12.66
C ALA A 118 -10.64 3.99 -11.57
N ASN A 119 -10.23 3.08 -10.71
CA ASN A 119 -9.10 3.27 -9.81
C ASN A 119 -7.78 3.29 -10.58
N THR A 120 -6.73 3.89 -9.99
CA THR A 120 -5.43 4.13 -10.64
C THR A 120 -4.27 3.34 -10.02
N GLU A 121 -4.52 2.57 -8.97
CA GLU A 121 -3.53 1.75 -8.29
C GLU A 121 -2.97 0.68 -9.24
N LYS A 122 -1.65 0.51 -9.21
CA LYS A 122 -0.93 -0.38 -10.14
C LYS A 122 -1.20 -1.87 -9.88
N ASP A 123 -1.52 -2.18 -8.66
CA ASP A 123 -1.77 -3.53 -8.15
C ASP A 123 -3.26 -3.86 -8.03
N LEU A 124 -4.13 -3.03 -8.60
CA LEU A 124 -5.56 -3.29 -8.62
C LEU A 124 -5.88 -4.62 -9.32
N ALA A 125 -6.50 -5.55 -8.60
CA ALA A 125 -7.03 -6.80 -9.17
C ALA A 125 -8.38 -6.58 -9.87
N GLY A 126 -9.23 -5.68 -9.32
CA GLY A 126 -10.55 -5.37 -9.86
C GLY A 126 -11.54 -4.93 -8.79
N TYR A 127 -12.82 -5.17 -9.06
CA TYR A 127 -13.93 -4.68 -8.24
C TYR A 127 -14.89 -5.80 -7.85
N LEU A 128 -15.42 -5.73 -6.62
CA LEU A 128 -16.59 -6.51 -6.22
C LEU A 128 -17.80 -5.58 -6.16
N VAL A 129 -18.87 -6.00 -6.82
CA VAL A 129 -20.16 -5.30 -6.81
C VAL A 129 -21.00 -5.86 -5.70
N LEU A 130 -21.52 -4.99 -4.84
CA LEU A 130 -22.33 -5.34 -3.69
C LEU A 130 -23.77 -4.86 -3.91
N ARG A 131 -24.74 -5.66 -3.44
CA ARG A 131 -26.17 -5.32 -3.45
C ARG A 131 -26.84 -5.63 -2.12
N GLY A 132 -27.70 -4.73 -1.69
CA GLY A 132 -28.70 -4.92 -0.65
C GLY A 132 -30.12 -4.91 -1.23
N ASP A 133 -30.99 -5.75 -0.71
CA ASP A 133 -32.38 -5.88 -1.15
C ASP A 133 -33.35 -4.97 -0.34
N ALA A 134 -32.81 -4.19 0.59
CA ALA A 134 -33.54 -3.20 1.37
C ALA A 134 -32.62 -2.08 1.87
N PRO A 135 -33.15 -0.86 2.08
CA PRO A 135 -32.44 0.19 2.80
C PRO A 135 -32.00 -0.33 4.18
N ASP A 136 -30.77 0.00 4.59
CA ASP A 136 -30.15 -0.43 5.86
C ASP A 136 -29.95 -1.96 6.00
N GLY A 137 -30.21 -2.73 4.94
CA GLY A 137 -29.94 -4.17 4.89
C GLY A 137 -28.46 -4.49 4.61
N PRO A 138 -28.04 -5.73 4.91
CA PRO A 138 -26.67 -6.14 4.60
C PRO A 138 -26.43 -6.20 3.10
N LEU A 139 -25.30 -5.62 2.66
CA LEU A 139 -24.84 -5.76 1.27
C LEU A 139 -24.20 -7.14 1.06
N ARG A 140 -24.50 -7.77 -0.05
CA ARG A 140 -23.93 -9.06 -0.46
C ARG A 140 -23.24 -8.91 -1.81
N ALA A 141 -22.12 -9.59 -2.02
CA ALA A 141 -21.43 -9.59 -3.28
C ALA A 141 -22.27 -10.24 -4.39
N LEU A 142 -22.44 -9.53 -5.49
CA LEU A 142 -23.02 -10.05 -6.74
C LEU A 142 -21.96 -10.76 -7.58
N THR A 143 -20.69 -10.37 -7.44
CA THR A 143 -19.55 -10.96 -8.13
C THR A 143 -18.77 -11.84 -7.16
N ALA A 144 -18.52 -13.09 -7.53
CA ALA A 144 -17.77 -14.04 -6.68
C ALA A 144 -16.26 -13.76 -6.67
N THR A 145 -15.76 -13.14 -7.72
CA THR A 145 -14.37 -12.73 -7.91
C THR A 145 -14.32 -11.29 -8.41
N PRO A 146 -13.22 -10.56 -8.18
CA PRO A 146 -13.06 -9.20 -8.70
C PRO A 146 -13.18 -9.16 -10.23
N ILE A 147 -13.96 -8.22 -10.77
CA ILE A 147 -14.07 -7.92 -12.19
C ILE A 147 -13.21 -6.70 -12.54
N ARG A 148 -12.63 -6.67 -13.73
CA ARG A 148 -11.77 -5.56 -14.17
C ARG A 148 -12.53 -4.40 -14.82
N GLU A 149 -13.71 -4.70 -15.28
CA GLU A 149 -14.61 -3.71 -15.87
C GLU A 149 -15.07 -2.71 -14.81
N THR A 150 -15.30 -1.48 -15.22
CA THR A 150 -15.89 -0.40 -14.40
C THR A 150 -17.39 -0.29 -14.61
N SER A 151 -18.02 -1.39 -15.00
CA SER A 151 -19.46 -1.48 -15.18
C SER A 151 -19.95 -2.89 -14.84
N TYR A 152 -21.18 -2.97 -14.38
CA TYR A 152 -21.83 -4.23 -14.08
C TYR A 152 -23.32 -4.15 -14.44
N ARG A 153 -23.88 -5.27 -14.90
CA ARG A 153 -25.30 -5.38 -15.21
C ARG A 153 -25.95 -6.37 -14.26
N ASP A 154 -26.81 -5.87 -13.40
CA ASP A 154 -27.65 -6.68 -12.54
C ASP A 154 -28.99 -6.99 -13.25
N ALA A 155 -29.11 -8.22 -13.77
CA ALA A 155 -30.33 -8.73 -14.39
C ALA A 155 -31.21 -9.55 -13.42
N ALA A 156 -30.77 -9.69 -12.15
CA ALA A 156 -31.53 -10.42 -11.14
C ALA A 156 -32.34 -9.47 -10.26
N VAL A 157 -33.04 -8.52 -10.88
CA VAL A 157 -33.88 -7.52 -10.23
C VAL A 157 -35.35 -7.76 -10.51
N THR A 158 -36.21 -7.41 -9.55
CA THR A 158 -37.67 -7.48 -9.71
C THR A 158 -38.22 -6.07 -9.91
N PRO A 159 -39.00 -5.81 -10.98
CA PRO A 159 -39.60 -4.51 -11.20
C PRO A 159 -40.36 -3.98 -9.98
N GLY A 160 -40.18 -2.69 -9.69
CA GLY A 160 -40.77 -2.02 -8.54
C GLY A 160 -40.00 -2.17 -7.22
N ASN A 161 -39.05 -3.10 -7.13
CA ASN A 161 -38.22 -3.25 -5.93
C ASN A 161 -37.07 -2.24 -5.92
N ARG A 162 -36.70 -1.82 -4.72
CA ARG A 162 -35.54 -0.99 -4.44
C ARG A 162 -34.34 -1.84 -4.11
N TYR A 163 -33.20 -1.44 -4.64
CA TYR A 163 -31.93 -2.08 -4.36
C TYR A 163 -30.88 -1.01 -3.98
N ILE A 164 -30.00 -1.38 -3.08
CA ILE A 164 -28.85 -0.57 -2.68
C ILE A 164 -27.61 -1.19 -3.28
N TYR A 165 -26.78 -0.39 -3.93
CA TYR A 165 -25.52 -0.83 -4.52
C TYR A 165 -24.33 -0.13 -3.91
N ALA A 166 -23.22 -0.84 -3.81
CA ALA A 166 -21.91 -0.31 -3.53
C ALA A 166 -20.86 -1.12 -4.31
N VAL A 167 -19.70 -0.53 -4.50
CA VAL A 167 -18.55 -1.19 -5.13
C VAL A 167 -17.36 -1.08 -4.20
N VAL A 168 -16.56 -2.13 -4.12
CA VAL A 168 -15.26 -2.13 -3.44
C VAL A 168 -14.17 -2.51 -4.44
N ALA A 169 -13.02 -1.88 -4.31
CA ALA A 169 -11.81 -2.24 -5.05
C ALA A 169 -11.00 -3.28 -4.27
N VAL A 170 -10.33 -4.17 -4.99
CA VAL A 170 -9.52 -5.26 -4.45
C VAL A 170 -8.18 -5.25 -5.17
N ASP A 171 -7.08 -5.41 -4.44
CA ASP A 171 -5.73 -5.50 -4.98
C ASP A 171 -5.29 -6.95 -5.27
N THR A 172 -4.04 -7.11 -5.70
CA THR A 172 -3.42 -8.40 -5.98
C THR A 172 -2.60 -8.97 -4.82
N ALA A 173 -2.62 -8.35 -3.64
CA ALA A 173 -1.91 -8.83 -2.46
C ALA A 173 -2.37 -10.23 -2.01
N THR A 174 -1.57 -10.88 -1.20
CA THR A 174 -1.90 -12.20 -0.66
C THR A 174 -1.72 -12.21 0.87
N PRO A 175 -2.83 -12.22 1.65
CA PRO A 175 -4.22 -12.11 1.22
C PRO A 175 -4.55 -10.75 0.57
N PRO A 176 -5.56 -10.66 -0.31
CA PRO A 176 -5.89 -9.41 -0.97
C PRO A 176 -6.45 -8.37 0.02
N ASN A 177 -6.07 -7.10 -0.17
CA ASN A 177 -6.67 -6.00 0.55
C ASN A 177 -7.92 -5.52 -0.20
N THR A 178 -8.90 -5.05 0.57
CA THR A 178 -10.18 -4.56 0.03
C THR A 178 -10.40 -3.13 0.51
N SER A 179 -10.76 -2.25 -0.40
CA SER A 179 -11.06 -0.86 -0.09
C SER A 179 -12.28 -0.69 0.83
N ALA A 180 -12.47 0.50 1.35
CA ALA A 180 -13.78 0.93 1.82
C ALA A 180 -14.79 0.86 0.65
N GLN A 181 -16.09 0.77 0.99
CA GLN A 181 -17.15 0.83 -0.02
C GLN A 181 -17.18 2.21 -0.68
N SER A 182 -17.59 2.24 -1.96
CA SER A 182 -18.03 3.48 -2.60
C SER A 182 -19.19 4.12 -1.81
N ALA A 183 -19.57 5.33 -2.17
CA ALA A 183 -20.88 5.85 -1.77
C ALA A 183 -21.97 4.85 -2.18
N GLN A 184 -22.93 4.61 -1.28
CA GLN A 184 -24.06 3.75 -1.59
C GLN A 184 -25.04 4.47 -2.52
N LEU A 185 -25.58 3.72 -3.46
CA LEU A 185 -26.56 4.19 -4.43
C LEU A 185 -27.84 3.38 -4.32
N GLU A 186 -28.96 4.05 -4.11
CA GLU A 186 -30.30 3.44 -4.15
C GLU A 186 -30.89 3.57 -5.55
N GLU A 187 -31.44 2.47 -6.11
CA GLU A 187 -32.12 2.48 -7.40
C GLU A 187 -33.34 1.57 -7.37
N THR A 188 -34.39 1.97 -8.11
CA THR A 188 -35.63 1.20 -8.27
C THR A 188 -35.64 0.49 -9.63
N ALA A 189 -35.82 -0.83 -9.62
CA ALA A 189 -35.92 -1.62 -10.86
C ALA A 189 -37.19 -1.28 -11.65
N ARG A 190 -37.08 -1.29 -12.98
CA ARG A 190 -38.15 -1.00 -13.93
C ARG A 190 -38.61 -2.24 -14.67
#